data_3e6ac21cd06f18f8e50a1ecd604ddd91
#
_entry.id   3e6ac21cd06f18f8e50a1ecd604ddd91
#
_cell.length_a   1.000
_cell.length_b   1.000
_cell.length_c   1.000
_cell.angle_alpha   90.00
_cell.angle_beta   90.00
_cell.angle_gamma   90.00
#
_symmetry.space_group_name_H-M   'P 1'
#
loop_
_entity.id
_entity.type
_entity.pdbx_description
1 polymer ?
#
loop_
_entity_poly.entity_id
_entity_poly.type
_entity_poly.pdbx_seq_one_letter_code
_entity_poly.pdbx_strand_id
1 'polypeptide(L)'
;MRRETAPKKPPVPASSAHAVTDKPPQEAPAPSMAGKDLHPSGPRAGTKKMALLGAVYTINPMIRTPEEVLEALCSPAPSVRDTKRPKPCHKHVRAALERDGDDTTAPQVATIFNWIAEQAQARNPSADKPIVLLMDGQESLWNAGWDTLSQRDEELTEVLDLMHALGYLWDAARVFYPKAPSGPEAVAFVQQQAGRLLHGQVETVLRSLRWLSTHHALTGKRLEQLEKICGYFHNNAHRMDYATYLEHGFPIASGVIEGACRCVVKDRMERSGMRWVMSGARAMLNMRCIALSDLWDAFKAFRIQRESRRLYPGFAANDADFTQAIAA
;
A
#
# COMPACT_ATOMS: atom_id res chain seq x y z
N MET A 1 2.12 -58.01 -0.80
CA MET A 1 1.05 -57.15 -0.21
C MET A 1 0.49 -56.27 -1.32
N ARG A 2 -0.79 -56.36 -1.57
CA ARG A 2 -1.48 -55.85 -2.76
C ARG A 2 -1.73 -54.34 -2.64
N ARG A 3 -1.48 -53.60 -3.74
CA ARG A 3 -1.91 -52.21 -3.90
C ARG A 3 -3.39 -52.18 -4.29
N GLU A 4 -4.20 -51.53 -3.52
CA GLU A 4 -5.61 -51.22 -3.86
C GLU A 4 -5.68 -49.99 -4.79
N THR A 5 -6.37 -50.18 -5.91
CA THR A 5 -6.65 -49.16 -6.92
C THR A 5 -8.02 -48.56 -6.68
N ALA A 6 -8.08 -47.20 -6.71
CA ALA A 6 -9.31 -46.44 -6.56
C ALA A 6 -10.26 -46.61 -7.80
N PRO A 7 -11.59 -46.50 -7.62
CA PRO A 7 -12.57 -46.78 -8.67
C PRO A 7 -12.72 -45.60 -9.68
N LYS A 8 -12.87 -46.02 -10.95
CA LYS A 8 -13.14 -45.12 -12.09
C LYS A 8 -14.60 -44.66 -12.11
N LYS A 9 -14.78 -43.39 -12.43
CA LYS A 9 -16.05 -42.69 -12.65
C LYS A 9 -16.68 -43.15 -14.01
N PRO A 10 -17.98 -43.39 -14.12
CA PRO A 10 -18.62 -43.79 -15.37
C PRO A 10 -18.86 -42.62 -16.32
N PRO A 11 -18.98 -42.86 -17.65
CA PRO A 11 -19.17 -41.84 -18.66
C PRO A 11 -20.62 -41.37 -18.76
N VAL A 12 -20.77 -40.06 -19.07
CA VAL A 12 -22.04 -39.38 -19.31
C VAL A 12 -22.47 -39.64 -20.78
N PRO A 13 -23.73 -39.99 -21.09
CA PRO A 13 -24.19 -40.18 -22.46
C PRO A 13 -24.46 -38.88 -23.19
N ALA A 14 -24.08 -38.83 -24.46
CA ALA A 14 -24.39 -37.75 -25.39
C ALA A 14 -25.90 -37.73 -25.73
N SER A 15 -26.55 -36.57 -25.64
CA SER A 15 -27.91 -36.37 -26.11
C SER A 15 -27.88 -35.63 -27.45
N SER A 16 -28.54 -36.24 -28.41
CA SER A 16 -28.74 -35.84 -29.81
C SER A 16 -29.60 -34.55 -29.94
N ALA A 17 -29.21 -33.74 -30.90
CA ALA A 17 -29.94 -32.58 -31.33
C ALA A 17 -31.22 -32.94 -32.12
N HIS A 18 -32.34 -32.34 -31.77
CA HIS A 18 -33.45 -32.15 -32.71
C HIS A 18 -33.75 -30.65 -32.81
N ALA A 19 -33.61 -30.14 -34.03
CA ALA A 19 -34.06 -28.82 -34.44
C ALA A 19 -35.57 -28.82 -34.56
N VAL A 20 -36.23 -27.90 -33.83
CA VAL A 20 -37.60 -27.49 -34.10
C VAL A 20 -37.58 -25.98 -34.28
N THR A 21 -37.90 -25.57 -35.52
CA THR A 21 -38.18 -24.19 -35.92
C THR A 21 -39.60 -23.85 -35.52
N ASP A 22 -39.77 -22.98 -34.52
CA ASP A 22 -41.02 -22.27 -34.31
C ASP A 22 -40.74 -20.79 -34.06
N LYS A 23 -41.31 -19.97 -34.94
CA LYS A 23 -41.19 -18.54 -34.98
C LYS A 23 -42.31 -17.94 -34.13
N PRO A 24 -42.05 -17.25 -33.03
CA PRO A 24 -43.10 -16.57 -32.28
C PRO A 24 -43.55 -15.28 -32.99
N PRO A 25 -44.80 -14.84 -32.77
CA PRO A 25 -45.44 -13.72 -33.48
C PRO A 25 -44.82 -12.38 -33.09
N GLN A 26 -44.76 -11.49 -34.09
CA GLN A 26 -44.30 -10.11 -33.93
C GLN A 26 -45.24 -9.34 -33.00
N GLU A 27 -44.72 -8.95 -31.82
CA GLU A 27 -45.31 -7.91 -30.99
C GLU A 27 -44.98 -6.52 -31.53
N ALA A 28 -45.97 -5.65 -31.49
CA ALA A 28 -45.91 -4.26 -31.94
C ALA A 28 -44.93 -3.43 -31.08
N PRO A 29 -44.28 -2.39 -31.63
CA PRO A 29 -43.29 -1.61 -30.88
C PRO A 29 -43.99 -0.79 -29.79
N ALA A 30 -43.51 -0.96 -28.55
CA ALA A 30 -43.88 -0.12 -27.42
C ALA A 30 -43.37 1.32 -27.63
N PRO A 31 -44.09 2.36 -27.12
CA PRO A 31 -43.70 3.75 -27.33
C PRO A 31 -42.36 4.06 -26.66
N SER A 32 -41.47 4.64 -27.46
CA SER A 32 -40.17 5.16 -27.03
C SER A 32 -40.36 6.29 -26.02
N MET A 33 -40.13 6.00 -24.75
CA MET A 33 -39.92 7.02 -23.74
C MET A 33 -38.46 7.55 -23.92
N ALA A 34 -38.32 8.60 -24.67
CA ALA A 34 -37.09 9.36 -24.75
C ALA A 34 -36.82 10.08 -23.41
N GLY A 35 -36.30 9.34 -22.46
CA GLY A 35 -35.69 9.88 -21.26
C GLY A 35 -34.30 10.41 -21.64
N LYS A 36 -34.10 11.72 -21.55
CA LYS A 36 -32.78 12.34 -21.66
C LYS A 36 -31.90 11.78 -20.56
N ASP A 37 -31.00 10.88 -20.91
CA ASP A 37 -29.95 10.40 -20.01
C ASP A 37 -29.00 11.54 -19.67
N LEU A 38 -29.28 12.22 -18.58
CA LEU A 38 -28.33 13.09 -17.87
C LEU A 38 -27.38 12.20 -17.04
N HIS A 39 -26.58 11.37 -17.71
CA HIS A 39 -25.36 10.89 -17.11
C HIS A 39 -24.29 11.96 -17.33
N PRO A 40 -23.77 12.60 -16.27
CA PRO A 40 -22.59 13.41 -16.40
C PRO A 40 -21.51 12.54 -17.03
N SER A 41 -20.84 13.05 -18.07
CA SER A 41 -19.78 12.37 -18.78
C SER A 41 -18.72 11.94 -17.75
N GLY A 42 -18.77 10.69 -17.31
CA GLY A 42 -17.77 10.10 -16.42
C GLY A 42 -16.40 10.09 -17.13
N PRO A 43 -15.30 10.01 -16.37
CA PRO A 43 -13.97 9.98 -16.96
C PRO A 43 -13.89 8.93 -18.05
N ARG A 44 -13.19 9.26 -19.16
CA ARG A 44 -13.05 8.39 -20.33
C ARG A 44 -12.65 6.99 -19.92
N ALA A 45 -13.34 5.99 -20.46
CA ALA A 45 -13.07 4.57 -20.18
C ALA A 45 -11.58 4.26 -20.41
N GLY A 46 -10.88 3.76 -19.38
CA GLY A 46 -9.48 3.38 -19.45
C GLY A 46 -8.48 4.34 -18.80
N THR A 47 -8.88 5.47 -18.25
CA THR A 47 -7.97 6.36 -17.50
C THR A 47 -7.67 5.74 -16.11
N LYS A 48 -6.40 5.41 -15.85
CA LYS A 48 -5.95 4.98 -14.52
C LYS A 48 -5.94 6.18 -13.57
N LYS A 49 -6.43 5.98 -12.36
CA LYS A 49 -6.41 6.97 -11.29
C LYS A 49 -5.51 6.49 -10.15
N MET A 50 -4.80 7.42 -9.52
CA MET A 50 -3.96 7.11 -8.37
C MET A 50 -4.79 7.12 -7.08
N ALA A 51 -4.54 6.13 -6.23
CA ALA A 51 -5.04 6.10 -4.86
C ALA A 51 -3.87 6.25 -3.90
N LEU A 52 -3.95 7.23 -3.01
CA LEU A 52 -3.00 7.39 -1.92
C LEU A 52 -3.55 6.69 -0.68
N LEU A 53 -2.73 5.88 -0.04
CA LEU A 53 -3.06 5.19 1.22
C LEU A 53 -2.16 5.69 2.34
N GLY A 54 -2.76 5.94 3.50
CA GLY A 54 -2.06 6.15 4.76
C GLY A 54 -2.45 5.07 5.77
N ALA A 55 -1.52 4.68 6.62
CA ALA A 55 -1.75 3.79 7.74
C ALA A 55 -1.11 4.36 9.00
N VAL A 56 -1.85 4.35 10.11
CA VAL A 56 -1.34 4.75 11.43
C VAL A 56 -1.55 3.58 12.39
N TYR A 57 -0.52 3.24 13.13
CA TYR A 57 -0.56 2.17 14.11
C TYR A 57 0.43 2.42 15.25
N THR A 58 0.20 1.78 16.37
CA THR A 58 1.16 1.76 17.48
C THR A 58 1.89 0.42 17.46
N ILE A 59 3.20 0.42 17.69
CA ILE A 59 4.01 -0.79 17.75
C ILE A 59 5.03 -0.67 18.87
N ASN A 60 5.26 -1.76 19.60
CA ASN A 60 6.33 -1.81 20.57
C ASN A 60 7.69 -1.82 19.87
N PRO A 61 8.69 -1.12 20.41
CA PRO A 61 10.03 -1.15 19.84
C PRO A 61 10.61 -2.57 19.85
N MET A 62 11.38 -2.91 18.82
CA MET A 62 12.09 -4.18 18.73
C MET A 62 13.52 -3.92 18.28
N ILE A 63 14.43 -3.92 19.24
CA ILE A 63 15.87 -3.78 18.98
C ILE A 63 16.36 -4.99 18.19
N ARG A 64 17.13 -4.74 17.15
CA ARG A 64 17.73 -5.75 16.26
C ARG A 64 19.09 -5.29 15.79
N THR A 65 19.93 -6.22 15.41
CA THR A 65 21.20 -5.87 14.75
C THR A 65 21.05 -5.84 13.22
N PRO A 66 21.91 -5.12 12.51
CA PRO A 66 22.00 -5.18 11.04
C PRO A 66 22.17 -6.61 10.50
N GLU A 67 22.94 -7.46 11.20
CA GLU A 67 23.22 -8.84 10.84
C GLU A 67 21.97 -9.71 10.93
N GLU A 68 21.19 -9.60 12.01
CA GLU A 68 19.93 -10.32 12.18
C GLU A 68 18.93 -9.98 11.06
N VAL A 69 18.87 -8.70 10.66
CA VAL A 69 18.00 -8.27 9.57
C VAL A 69 18.51 -8.79 8.24
N LEU A 70 19.81 -8.73 7.98
CA LEU A 70 20.42 -9.21 6.74
C LEU A 70 20.23 -10.73 6.60
N GLU A 71 20.44 -11.51 7.67
CA GLU A 71 20.21 -12.95 7.69
C GLU A 71 18.76 -13.28 7.37
N ALA A 72 17.80 -12.57 7.99
CA ALA A 72 16.37 -12.76 7.71
C ALA A 72 15.98 -12.43 6.27
N LEU A 73 16.65 -11.44 5.62
CA LEU A 73 16.43 -11.10 4.22
C LEU A 73 17.03 -12.12 3.25
N CYS A 74 18.12 -12.77 3.63
CA CYS A 74 18.85 -13.74 2.80
C CYS A 74 18.38 -15.19 3.00
N SER A 75 17.58 -15.45 4.05
CA SER A 75 17.11 -16.82 4.34
C SER A 75 16.13 -17.30 3.29
N PRO A 76 16.38 -18.48 2.66
CA PRO A 76 15.51 -19.03 1.63
C PRO A 76 14.18 -19.60 2.17
N ALA A 77 14.10 -19.86 3.47
CA ALA A 77 12.89 -20.32 4.10
C ALA A 77 12.14 -19.12 4.72
N PRO A 78 10.78 -19.04 4.56
CA PRO A 78 10.03 -18.18 5.43
C PRO A 78 10.32 -18.66 6.86
N SER A 79 11.07 -17.85 7.61
CA SER A 79 11.33 -18.14 9.02
C SER A 79 10.01 -18.54 9.66
N VAL A 80 9.97 -19.63 10.40
CA VAL A 80 8.89 -19.93 11.34
C VAL A 80 8.51 -18.58 11.93
N ARG A 81 7.25 -18.15 11.72
CA ARG A 81 6.80 -16.79 12.03
C ARG A 81 7.40 -16.41 13.36
N ASP A 82 8.34 -15.48 13.34
CA ASP A 82 9.03 -15.07 14.55
C ASP A 82 7.97 -14.55 15.51
N THR A 83 7.57 -15.39 16.45
CA THR A 83 6.52 -15.10 17.43
C THR A 83 6.91 -13.94 18.34
N LYS A 84 8.19 -13.55 18.33
CA LYS A 84 8.75 -12.44 19.10
C LYS A 84 8.52 -11.07 18.41
N ARG A 85 8.22 -11.03 17.10
CA ARG A 85 8.01 -9.74 16.41
C ARG A 85 6.75 -9.06 16.94
N PRO A 86 6.84 -7.81 17.41
CA PRO A 86 5.69 -7.06 17.86
C PRO A 86 4.70 -6.87 16.72
N LYS A 87 3.42 -7.02 17.03
CA LYS A 87 2.35 -6.78 16.06
C LYS A 87 1.89 -5.34 16.16
N PRO A 88 1.58 -4.70 15.02
CA PRO A 88 0.92 -3.40 15.02
C PRO A 88 -0.42 -3.46 15.77
N CYS A 89 -0.60 -2.55 16.73
CA CYS A 89 -1.84 -2.40 17.49
C CYS A 89 -2.59 -1.16 17.02
N HIS A 90 -3.91 -1.15 17.17
CA HIS A 90 -4.76 0.00 16.82
C HIS A 90 -4.48 0.52 15.39
N LYS A 91 -4.34 -0.40 14.44
CA LYS A 91 -4.04 -0.06 13.06
C LYS A 91 -5.26 0.56 12.40
N HIS A 92 -5.15 1.81 11.98
CA HIS A 92 -6.13 2.47 11.12
C HIS A 92 -5.54 2.73 9.73
N VAL A 93 -6.37 2.59 8.71
CA VAL A 93 -6.00 2.80 7.31
C VAL A 93 -6.99 3.74 6.67
N ARG A 94 -6.50 4.68 5.88
CA ARG A 94 -7.32 5.59 5.07
C ARG A 94 -6.81 5.64 3.64
N ALA A 95 -7.73 5.77 2.68
CA ALA A 95 -7.42 5.91 1.27
C ALA A 95 -8.09 7.16 0.70
N ALA A 96 -7.39 7.87 -0.18
CA ALA A 96 -7.91 8.97 -0.96
C ALA A 96 -7.64 8.75 -2.44
N LEU A 97 -8.64 9.02 -3.30
CA LEU A 97 -8.50 8.99 -4.75
C LEU A 97 -8.17 10.37 -5.28
N GLU A 98 -7.34 10.40 -6.31
CA GLU A 98 -7.13 11.59 -7.14
C GLU A 98 -8.47 12.08 -7.70
N ARG A 99 -8.74 13.37 -7.63
CA ARG A 99 -9.95 13.99 -8.15
C ARG A 99 -9.77 14.46 -9.58
N ASP A 100 -10.82 14.34 -10.38
CA ASP A 100 -10.89 14.98 -11.69
C ASP A 100 -11.17 16.48 -11.50
N GLY A 101 -10.19 17.31 -11.85
CA GLY A 101 -10.39 18.69 -12.34
C GLY A 101 -11.16 19.72 -11.51
N ASP A 102 -11.52 19.45 -10.27
CA ASP A 102 -12.20 20.43 -9.42
C ASP A 102 -11.23 20.98 -8.36
N ASP A 103 -10.71 22.16 -8.62
CA ASP A 103 -9.69 22.87 -7.82
C ASP A 103 -10.16 23.29 -6.41
N THR A 104 -11.40 23.01 -6.03
CA THR A 104 -11.99 23.52 -4.80
C THR A 104 -11.79 22.65 -3.57
N THR A 105 -11.12 21.49 -3.70
CA THR A 105 -10.94 20.56 -2.58
C THR A 105 -9.48 20.18 -2.38
N ALA A 106 -9.09 20.15 -1.10
CA ALA A 106 -7.73 19.79 -0.68
C ALA A 106 -7.18 18.59 -1.46
N PRO A 107 -5.92 18.66 -1.94
CA PRO A 107 -5.27 17.57 -2.62
C PRO A 107 -5.38 16.28 -1.80
N GLN A 108 -5.46 15.12 -2.48
CA GLN A 108 -5.52 13.81 -1.79
C GLN A 108 -4.39 13.63 -0.76
N VAL A 109 -3.21 14.20 -1.05
CA VAL A 109 -2.05 14.20 -0.16
C VAL A 109 -2.38 14.90 1.15
N ALA A 110 -2.87 16.15 1.12
CA ALA A 110 -3.25 16.88 2.32
C ALA A 110 -4.35 16.17 3.11
N THR A 111 -5.33 15.56 2.43
CA THR A 111 -6.40 14.79 3.09
C THR A 111 -5.84 13.62 3.91
N ILE A 112 -4.83 12.92 3.39
CA ILE A 112 -4.21 11.79 4.10
C ILE A 112 -3.30 12.27 5.22
N PHE A 113 -2.44 13.27 4.98
CA PHE A 113 -1.50 13.71 6.01
C PHE A 113 -2.17 14.46 7.16
N ASN A 114 -3.20 15.27 6.92
CA ASN A 114 -4.01 15.86 7.98
C ASN A 114 -4.67 14.77 8.86
N TRP A 115 -5.22 13.73 8.23
CA TRP A 115 -5.76 12.60 8.98
C TRP A 115 -4.67 11.85 9.76
N ILE A 116 -3.47 11.65 9.21
CA ILE A 116 -2.34 11.05 9.93
C ILE A 116 -2.01 11.89 11.18
N ALA A 117 -1.95 13.22 11.04
CA ALA A 117 -1.68 14.12 12.16
C ALA A 117 -2.76 14.05 13.24
N GLU A 118 -4.04 14.03 12.85
CA GLU A 118 -5.17 13.83 13.78
C GLU A 118 -5.04 12.52 14.56
N GLN A 119 -4.73 11.42 13.85
CA GLN A 119 -4.52 10.11 14.46
C GLN A 119 -3.29 10.07 15.37
N ALA A 120 -2.20 10.71 15.00
CA ALA A 120 -1.00 10.82 15.82
C ALA A 120 -1.32 11.56 17.11
N GLN A 121 -2.02 12.70 17.02
CA GLN A 121 -2.43 13.49 18.18
C GLN A 121 -3.34 12.71 19.14
N ALA A 122 -4.35 12.05 18.61
CA ALA A 122 -5.27 11.26 19.43
C ALA A 122 -4.57 10.13 20.21
N ARG A 123 -3.47 9.57 19.68
CA ARG A 123 -2.72 8.45 20.28
C ARG A 123 -1.55 8.88 21.14
N ASN A 124 -1.08 10.10 20.97
CA ASN A 124 0.08 10.66 21.67
C ASN A 124 -0.24 12.10 22.14
N PRO A 125 -1.28 12.28 22.98
CA PRO A 125 -1.70 13.62 23.41
C PRO A 125 -0.65 14.33 24.26
N SER A 126 0.22 13.57 24.93
CA SER A 126 1.30 14.09 25.78
C SER A 126 2.62 14.31 25.05
N ALA A 127 2.69 13.99 23.75
CA ALA A 127 3.89 14.06 22.91
C ALA A 127 5.13 13.33 23.50
N ASP A 128 4.89 12.25 24.26
CA ASP A 128 5.92 11.50 25.01
C ASP A 128 6.48 10.28 24.22
N LYS A 129 5.94 10.01 23.03
CA LYS A 129 6.35 8.91 22.16
C LYS A 129 6.93 9.41 20.86
N PRO A 130 8.01 8.82 20.36
CA PRO A 130 8.55 9.17 19.06
C PRO A 130 7.55 8.79 17.94
N ILE A 131 7.49 9.61 16.89
CA ILE A 131 6.74 9.33 15.67
C ILE A 131 7.73 8.88 14.59
N VAL A 132 7.46 7.72 13.98
CA VAL A 132 8.22 7.22 12.84
C VAL A 132 7.39 7.40 11.58
N LEU A 133 7.87 8.24 10.66
CA LEU A 133 7.29 8.44 9.33
C LEU A 133 8.03 7.55 8.33
N LEU A 134 7.39 6.49 7.90
CA LEU A 134 7.97 5.45 7.05
C LEU A 134 7.33 5.49 5.65
N MET A 135 8.13 5.82 4.62
CA MET A 135 7.65 5.98 3.23
C MET A 135 8.66 5.48 2.19
N ASP A 136 8.24 5.44 0.93
CA ASP A 136 8.98 4.88 -0.23
C ASP A 136 9.94 5.83 -0.93
N GLY A 137 10.04 7.09 -0.50
CA GLY A 137 11.01 8.05 -1.02
C GLY A 137 10.46 9.04 -2.06
N GLN A 138 9.16 9.14 -2.27
CA GLN A 138 8.57 10.17 -3.09
C GLN A 138 8.67 11.53 -2.39
N GLU A 139 9.47 12.48 -2.93
CA GLU A 139 9.80 13.75 -2.30
C GLU A 139 8.56 14.60 -1.93
N SER A 140 7.57 14.65 -2.81
CA SER A 140 6.33 15.40 -2.52
C SER A 140 5.56 14.88 -1.32
N LEU A 141 5.64 13.56 -1.03
CA LEU A 141 5.04 12.97 0.16
C LEU A 141 5.85 13.27 1.41
N TRP A 142 7.20 13.29 1.32
CA TRP A 142 8.07 13.69 2.42
C TRP A 142 7.80 15.13 2.84
N ASN A 143 7.75 16.06 1.88
CA ASN A 143 7.44 17.46 2.16
C ASN A 143 6.08 17.62 2.83
N ALA A 144 5.04 16.96 2.32
CA ALA A 144 3.71 17.02 2.92
C ALA A 144 3.67 16.39 4.33
N GLY A 145 4.41 15.31 4.56
CA GLY A 145 4.55 14.69 5.88
C GLY A 145 5.25 15.60 6.86
N TRP A 146 6.36 16.18 6.46
CA TRP A 146 7.11 17.12 7.27
C TRP A 146 6.29 18.36 7.62
N ASP A 147 5.69 19.02 6.63
CA ASP A 147 4.87 20.24 6.81
C ASP A 147 3.71 20.02 7.79
N THR A 148 3.17 18.79 7.84
CA THR A 148 2.00 18.48 8.66
C THR A 148 2.38 17.98 10.05
N LEU A 149 3.48 17.25 10.20
CA LEU A 149 3.86 16.58 11.46
C LEU A 149 4.95 17.33 12.25
N SER A 150 5.84 18.10 11.59
CA SER A 150 6.93 18.82 12.27
C SER A 150 6.48 20.01 13.12
N GLN A 151 5.23 20.42 13.01
CA GLN A 151 4.65 21.49 13.85
C GLN A 151 4.33 21.05 15.29
N ARG A 152 4.57 19.77 15.58
CA ARG A 152 4.32 19.16 16.88
C ARG A 152 5.63 19.07 17.66
N ASP A 153 5.52 19.04 18.98
CA ASP A 153 6.69 18.94 19.88
C ASP A 153 7.23 17.48 19.97
N GLU A 154 6.66 16.54 19.21
CA GLU A 154 7.10 15.15 19.22
C GLU A 154 8.35 14.95 18.36
N GLU A 155 9.18 14.01 18.77
CA GLU A 155 10.33 13.56 17.98
C GLU A 155 9.84 12.83 16.72
N LEU A 156 10.04 13.47 15.56
CA LEU A 156 9.71 12.93 14.25
C LEU A 156 10.95 12.33 13.59
N THR A 157 10.92 11.02 13.38
CA THR A 157 11.98 10.29 12.66
C THR A 157 11.48 9.88 11.26
N GLU A 158 12.15 10.40 10.22
CA GLU A 158 11.89 9.97 8.85
C GLU A 158 12.71 8.71 8.53
N VAL A 159 12.03 7.67 8.03
CA VAL A 159 12.65 6.39 7.67
C VAL A 159 12.28 6.02 6.24
N LEU A 160 13.28 5.86 5.38
CA LEU A 160 13.06 5.31 4.05
C LEU A 160 12.77 3.81 4.15
N ASP A 161 11.73 3.34 3.47
CA ASP A 161 11.39 1.91 3.43
C ASP A 161 12.56 1.08 2.89
N LEU A 162 13.07 0.16 3.73
CA LEU A 162 14.18 -0.71 3.38
C LEU A 162 13.87 -1.59 2.16
N MET A 163 12.64 -2.12 2.05
CA MET A 163 12.27 -2.99 0.92
C MET A 163 12.30 -2.22 -0.40
N HIS A 164 11.94 -0.93 -0.35
CA HIS A 164 12.02 -0.04 -1.50
C HIS A 164 13.49 0.25 -1.87
N ALA A 165 14.32 0.55 -0.88
CA ALA A 165 15.77 0.73 -1.09
C ALA A 165 16.42 -0.54 -1.66
N LEU A 166 16.06 -1.74 -1.18
CA LEU A 166 16.51 -3.01 -1.74
C LEU A 166 16.06 -3.21 -3.19
N GLY A 167 14.86 -2.74 -3.56
CA GLY A 167 14.40 -2.73 -4.95
C GLY A 167 15.37 -1.98 -5.87
N TYR A 168 15.86 -0.81 -5.46
CA TYR A 168 16.87 -0.05 -6.20
C TYR A 168 18.23 -0.74 -6.25
N LEU A 169 18.62 -1.49 -5.21
CA LEU A 169 19.83 -2.33 -5.28
C LEU A 169 19.69 -3.46 -6.30
N TRP A 170 18.51 -4.08 -6.39
CA TRP A 170 18.22 -5.06 -7.43
C TRP A 170 18.21 -4.44 -8.82
N ASP A 171 17.72 -3.21 -8.98
CA ASP A 171 17.81 -2.48 -10.25
C ASP A 171 19.26 -2.21 -10.64
N ALA A 172 20.12 -1.84 -9.69
CA ALA A 172 21.56 -1.70 -9.91
C ALA A 172 22.20 -3.04 -10.30
N ALA A 173 21.81 -4.14 -9.64
CA ALA A 173 22.29 -5.48 -10.01
C ALA A 173 21.92 -5.83 -11.46
N ARG A 174 20.71 -5.50 -11.92
CA ARG A 174 20.29 -5.68 -13.34
C ARG A 174 21.13 -4.87 -14.31
N VAL A 175 21.58 -3.69 -13.91
CA VAL A 175 22.50 -2.86 -14.71
C VAL A 175 23.86 -3.53 -14.81
N PHE A 176 24.43 -4.06 -13.73
CA PHE A 176 25.76 -4.67 -13.74
C PHE A 176 25.77 -6.10 -14.30
N TYR A 177 24.75 -6.88 -14.03
CA TYR A 177 24.64 -8.31 -14.37
C TYR A 177 23.45 -8.62 -15.32
N PRO A 178 23.37 -8.00 -16.51
CA PRO A 178 22.17 -8.09 -17.38
C PRO A 178 21.91 -9.49 -17.91
N LYS A 179 22.96 -10.35 -18.00
CA LYS A 179 22.82 -11.75 -18.49
C LYS A 179 22.32 -12.70 -17.42
N ALA A 180 22.54 -12.39 -16.14
CA ALA A 180 22.15 -13.20 -14.99
C ALA A 180 21.67 -12.30 -13.83
N PRO A 181 20.55 -11.59 -13.97
CA PRO A 181 20.11 -10.57 -13.02
C PRO A 181 19.70 -11.12 -11.65
N SER A 182 19.51 -12.44 -11.54
CA SER A 182 19.25 -13.17 -10.29
C SER A 182 20.29 -14.27 -10.05
N GLY A 183 21.43 -14.20 -10.74
CA GLY A 183 22.54 -15.13 -10.57
C GLY A 183 23.30 -14.89 -9.26
N PRO A 184 24.22 -15.81 -8.90
CA PRO A 184 24.95 -15.75 -7.64
C PRO A 184 25.70 -14.45 -7.44
N GLU A 185 26.30 -13.88 -8.50
CA GLU A 185 27.04 -12.61 -8.44
C GLU A 185 26.12 -11.43 -8.14
N ALA A 186 24.93 -11.37 -8.78
CA ALA A 186 23.93 -10.34 -8.53
C ALA A 186 23.39 -10.43 -7.11
N VAL A 187 23.12 -11.63 -6.62
CA VAL A 187 22.67 -11.89 -5.23
C VAL A 187 23.75 -11.43 -4.25
N ALA A 188 25.01 -11.85 -4.43
CA ALA A 188 26.11 -11.46 -3.56
C ALA A 188 26.33 -9.95 -3.55
N PHE A 189 26.23 -9.29 -4.70
CA PHE A 189 26.26 -7.83 -4.80
C PHE A 189 25.16 -7.18 -3.97
N VAL A 190 23.89 -7.61 -4.13
CA VAL A 190 22.76 -7.03 -3.38
C VAL A 190 22.92 -7.27 -1.89
N GLN A 191 23.32 -8.46 -1.46
CA GLN A 191 23.57 -8.78 -0.05
C GLN A 191 24.65 -7.89 0.55
N GLN A 192 25.76 -7.69 -0.15
CA GLN A 192 26.85 -6.82 0.29
C GLN A 192 26.39 -5.36 0.43
N GLN A 193 25.67 -4.83 -0.57
CA GLN A 193 25.20 -3.44 -0.50
C GLN A 193 24.09 -3.26 0.55
N ALA A 194 23.20 -4.25 0.71
CA ALA A 194 22.18 -4.26 1.76
C ALA A 194 22.80 -4.23 3.16
N GLY A 195 23.85 -5.02 3.40
CA GLY A 195 24.60 -4.98 4.65
C GLY A 195 25.17 -3.58 4.93
N ARG A 196 25.75 -2.92 3.92
CA ARG A 196 26.25 -1.53 4.05
C ARG A 196 25.13 -0.55 4.38
N LEU A 197 23.97 -0.66 3.72
CA LEU A 197 22.80 0.18 4.04
C LEU A 197 22.36 -0.01 5.48
N LEU A 198 22.25 -1.25 5.94
CA LEU A 198 21.83 -1.58 7.31
C LEU A 198 22.77 -1.01 8.37
N HIS A 199 24.06 -0.82 8.04
CA HIS A 199 25.05 -0.14 8.88
C HIS A 199 25.08 1.38 8.68
N GLY A 200 24.11 1.99 8.00
CA GLY A 200 24.10 3.43 7.73
C GLY A 200 25.16 3.92 6.73
N GLN A 201 25.84 3.02 6.00
CA GLN A 201 26.96 3.34 5.14
C GLN A 201 26.54 3.71 3.70
N VAL A 202 25.57 4.59 3.54
CA VAL A 202 25.00 4.99 2.24
C VAL A 202 26.08 5.55 1.30
N GLU A 203 26.98 6.38 1.80
CA GLU A 203 28.08 6.95 1.00
C GLU A 203 29.03 5.87 0.46
N THR A 204 29.22 4.79 1.21
CA THR A 204 30.02 3.64 0.75
C THR A 204 29.31 2.89 -0.36
N VAL A 205 27.97 2.75 -0.28
CA VAL A 205 27.15 2.20 -1.37
C VAL A 205 27.31 3.05 -2.62
N LEU A 206 27.12 4.36 -2.53
CA LEU A 206 27.26 5.30 -3.66
C LEU A 206 28.64 5.22 -4.31
N ARG A 207 29.72 5.20 -3.51
CA ARG A 207 31.09 5.04 -4.02
C ARG A 207 31.28 3.71 -4.74
N SER A 208 30.72 2.64 -4.20
CA SER A 208 30.76 1.30 -4.79
C SER A 208 30.04 1.26 -6.14
N LEU A 209 28.85 1.85 -6.24
CA LEU A 209 28.09 1.91 -7.49
C LEU A 209 28.83 2.69 -8.58
N ARG A 210 29.42 3.86 -8.24
CA ARG A 210 30.18 4.68 -9.17
C ARG A 210 31.48 3.98 -9.62
N TRP A 211 32.17 3.32 -8.70
CA TRP A 211 33.37 2.54 -9.04
C TRP A 211 33.06 1.39 -10.00
N LEU A 212 31.98 0.61 -9.73
CA LEU A 212 31.52 -0.44 -10.60
C LEU A 212 31.10 0.08 -11.98
N SER A 213 30.49 1.26 -12.06
CA SER A 213 30.15 1.90 -13.32
C SER A 213 31.37 2.12 -14.22
N THR A 214 32.46 2.61 -13.63
CA THR A 214 33.72 2.82 -14.34
C THR A 214 34.37 1.49 -14.72
N HIS A 215 34.40 0.53 -13.79
CA HIS A 215 34.99 -0.79 -14.02
C HIS A 215 34.29 -1.58 -15.14
N HIS A 216 32.96 -1.50 -15.21
CA HIS A 216 32.16 -2.11 -16.27
C HIS A 216 32.04 -1.25 -17.53
N ALA A 217 32.70 -0.09 -17.59
CA ALA A 217 32.65 0.87 -18.68
C ALA A 217 31.21 1.15 -19.16
N LEU A 218 30.30 1.43 -18.20
CA LEU A 218 28.88 1.66 -18.51
C LEU A 218 28.71 2.90 -19.37
N THR A 219 27.85 2.81 -20.38
CA THR A 219 27.50 3.89 -21.29
C THR A 219 26.01 3.89 -21.62
N GLY A 220 25.50 5.01 -22.17
CA GLY A 220 24.14 5.16 -22.67
C GLY A 220 23.09 4.85 -21.60
N LYS A 221 22.02 4.17 -21.97
CA LYS A 221 20.85 3.90 -21.10
C LYS A 221 21.18 3.21 -19.77
N ARG A 222 22.22 2.37 -19.75
CA ARG A 222 22.62 1.68 -18.50
C ARG A 222 23.27 2.65 -17.52
N LEU A 223 24.09 3.57 -18.00
CA LEU A 223 24.68 4.63 -17.21
C LEU A 223 23.59 5.57 -16.67
N GLU A 224 22.67 6.02 -17.53
CA GLU A 224 21.53 6.87 -17.13
C GLU A 224 20.65 6.22 -16.05
N GLN A 225 20.42 4.91 -16.16
CA GLN A 225 19.66 4.17 -15.15
C GLN A 225 20.41 4.12 -13.82
N LEU A 226 21.72 3.89 -13.84
CA LEU A 226 22.53 3.87 -12.64
C LEU A 226 22.62 5.26 -11.98
N GLU A 227 22.72 6.32 -12.76
CA GLU A 227 22.72 7.69 -12.25
C GLU A 227 21.41 8.03 -11.53
N LYS A 228 20.26 7.58 -12.04
CA LYS A 228 18.96 7.71 -11.35
C LYS A 228 18.96 6.97 -10.01
N ILE A 229 19.51 5.76 -9.96
CA ILE A 229 19.64 4.98 -8.73
C ILE A 229 20.56 5.70 -7.73
N CYS A 230 21.69 6.20 -8.18
CA CYS A 230 22.61 6.98 -7.33
C CYS A 230 21.95 8.27 -6.82
N GLY A 231 21.20 8.97 -7.66
CA GLY A 231 20.43 10.15 -7.28
C GLY A 231 19.37 9.82 -6.19
N TYR A 232 18.66 8.70 -6.33
CA TYR A 232 17.71 8.24 -5.32
C TYR A 232 18.38 8.01 -3.94
N PHE A 233 19.49 7.27 -3.89
CA PHE A 233 20.21 7.04 -2.65
C PHE A 233 20.79 8.33 -2.06
N HIS A 234 21.34 9.20 -2.89
CA HIS A 234 21.89 10.48 -2.45
C HIS A 234 20.82 11.38 -1.82
N ASN A 235 19.68 11.54 -2.49
CA ASN A 235 18.60 12.42 -2.03
C ASN A 235 17.93 11.92 -0.75
N ASN A 236 17.95 10.61 -0.50
CA ASN A 236 17.34 9.99 0.68
C ASN A 236 18.37 9.54 1.73
N ALA A 237 19.65 9.90 1.61
CA ALA A 237 20.70 9.41 2.49
C ALA A 237 20.43 9.67 3.99
N HIS A 238 19.86 10.83 4.32
CA HIS A 238 19.50 11.21 5.69
C HIS A 238 18.34 10.41 6.30
N ARG A 239 17.60 9.62 5.49
CA ARG A 239 16.49 8.76 5.91
C ARG A 239 16.88 7.28 5.95
N MET A 240 18.17 6.98 5.83
CA MET A 240 18.70 5.61 5.77
C MET A 240 19.72 5.31 6.87
N ASP A 241 19.59 5.94 8.03
CA ASP A 241 20.39 5.60 9.21
C ASP A 241 19.79 4.37 9.91
N TYR A 242 19.73 3.25 9.17
CA TYR A 242 19.10 2.02 9.67
C TYR A 242 19.77 1.46 10.91
N ALA A 243 21.06 1.67 11.12
CA ALA A 243 21.76 1.23 12.31
C ALA A 243 21.13 1.85 13.57
N THR A 244 21.03 3.17 13.59
CA THR A 244 20.39 3.91 14.68
C THR A 244 18.90 3.55 14.83
N TYR A 245 18.16 3.40 13.73
CA TYR A 245 16.74 3.02 13.81
C TYR A 245 16.55 1.63 14.42
N LEU A 246 17.44 0.67 14.12
CA LEU A 246 17.39 -0.68 14.68
C LEU A 246 17.75 -0.69 16.17
N GLU A 247 18.70 0.14 16.60
CA GLU A 247 19.08 0.33 18.02
C GLU A 247 17.90 0.90 18.83
N HIS A 248 17.12 1.82 18.25
CA HIS A 248 15.90 2.35 18.89
C HIS A 248 14.70 1.42 18.75
N GLY A 249 14.84 0.31 18.02
CA GLY A 249 13.76 -0.65 17.78
C GLY A 249 12.68 -0.15 16.83
N PHE A 250 12.97 0.86 15.99
CA PHE A 250 12.01 1.43 15.04
C PHE A 250 11.71 0.48 13.87
N PRO A 251 10.51 0.55 13.28
CA PRO A 251 10.20 -0.17 12.06
C PRO A 251 10.97 0.46 10.87
N ILE A 252 11.60 -0.39 10.07
CA ILE A 252 12.38 0.03 8.88
C ILE A 252 11.78 -0.46 7.56
N ALA A 253 10.63 -1.13 7.60
CA ALA A 253 9.94 -1.63 6.41
C ALA A 253 8.42 -1.52 6.55
N SER A 254 7.76 -1.12 5.48
CA SER A 254 6.34 -0.76 5.44
C SER A 254 5.38 -1.92 5.14
N GLY A 255 5.68 -3.13 5.60
CA GLY A 255 4.82 -4.31 5.34
C GLY A 255 3.34 -4.11 5.71
N VAL A 256 3.03 -3.19 6.63
CA VAL A 256 1.66 -2.80 6.99
C VAL A 256 0.97 -2.08 5.84
N ILE A 257 1.64 -1.11 5.20
CA ILE A 257 1.06 -0.35 4.08
C ILE A 257 1.01 -1.17 2.80
N GLU A 258 2.01 -2.03 2.55
CA GLU A 258 1.98 -2.96 1.42
C GLU A 258 0.81 -3.92 1.50
N GLY A 259 0.57 -4.51 2.68
CA GLY A 259 -0.59 -5.34 2.96
C GLY A 259 -1.91 -4.57 2.79
N ALA A 260 -1.95 -3.31 3.23
CA ALA A 260 -3.11 -2.45 3.03
C ALA A 260 -3.33 -2.13 1.54
N CYS A 261 -2.29 -1.76 0.78
CA CYS A 261 -2.38 -1.53 -0.66
C CYS A 261 -2.92 -2.76 -1.41
N ARG A 262 -2.43 -3.95 -1.08
CA ARG A 262 -2.94 -5.20 -1.65
C ARG A 262 -4.42 -5.37 -1.33
N CYS A 263 -4.80 -5.31 -0.07
CA CYS A 263 -6.17 -5.58 0.36
C CYS A 263 -7.15 -4.48 -0.05
N VAL A 264 -6.79 -3.20 0.05
CA VAL A 264 -7.69 -2.07 -0.23
C VAL A 264 -7.87 -1.87 -1.73
N VAL A 265 -6.77 -1.88 -2.50
CA VAL A 265 -6.77 -1.53 -3.93
C VAL A 265 -6.67 -2.78 -4.80
N LYS A 266 -5.54 -3.50 -4.78
CA LYS A 266 -5.22 -4.52 -5.79
C LYS A 266 -6.25 -5.64 -5.85
N ASP A 267 -6.64 -6.19 -4.71
CA ASP A 267 -7.57 -7.33 -4.66
C ASP A 267 -8.98 -7.00 -5.15
N ARG A 268 -9.36 -5.71 -5.24
CA ARG A 268 -10.72 -5.32 -5.57
C ARG A 268 -10.86 -4.35 -6.72
N MET A 269 -9.82 -3.60 -7.04
CA MET A 269 -9.92 -2.53 -8.03
C MET A 269 -9.06 -2.75 -9.28
N GLU A 270 -8.04 -3.61 -9.20
CA GLU A 270 -7.09 -3.85 -10.29
C GLU A 270 -7.32 -5.20 -10.99
N ARG A 271 -8.33 -5.98 -10.63
CA ARG A 271 -8.62 -7.23 -11.31
C ARG A 271 -9.15 -6.98 -12.72
N SER A 272 -8.88 -7.92 -13.64
CA SER A 272 -9.26 -7.82 -15.05
C SER A 272 -10.75 -7.49 -15.25
N GLY A 273 -11.04 -6.56 -16.15
CA GLY A 273 -12.41 -6.19 -16.53
C GLY A 273 -13.14 -5.26 -15.58
N MET A 274 -12.58 -4.92 -14.42
CA MET A 274 -13.22 -4.00 -13.49
C MET A 274 -13.17 -2.56 -13.99
N ARG A 275 -14.35 -1.92 -14.04
CA ARG A 275 -14.50 -0.51 -14.32
C ARG A 275 -15.26 0.15 -13.17
N TRP A 276 -14.76 1.28 -12.71
CA TRP A 276 -15.30 1.97 -11.56
C TRP A 276 -15.72 3.39 -11.91
N VAL A 277 -16.91 3.78 -11.49
CA VAL A 277 -17.25 5.20 -11.37
C VAL A 277 -16.61 5.75 -10.09
N MET A 278 -16.22 7.03 -10.08
CA MET A 278 -15.47 7.62 -8.97
C MET A 278 -16.16 7.48 -7.61
N SER A 279 -17.48 7.66 -7.55
CA SER A 279 -18.26 7.48 -6.32
C SER A 279 -18.22 6.03 -5.82
N GLY A 280 -18.37 5.06 -6.71
CA GLY A 280 -18.28 3.63 -6.38
C GLY A 280 -16.88 3.22 -5.94
N ALA A 281 -15.83 3.74 -6.60
CA ALA A 281 -14.45 3.51 -6.22
C ALA A 281 -14.16 4.05 -4.81
N ARG A 282 -14.57 5.29 -4.51
CA ARG A 282 -14.42 5.87 -3.15
C ARG A 282 -15.17 5.07 -2.10
N ALA A 283 -16.42 4.68 -2.37
CA ALA A 283 -17.20 3.87 -1.44
C ALA A 283 -16.52 2.52 -1.15
N MET A 284 -16.00 1.85 -2.17
CA MET A 284 -15.25 0.59 -2.02
C MET A 284 -13.98 0.77 -1.20
N LEU A 285 -13.16 1.79 -1.49
CA LEU A 285 -11.95 2.09 -0.72
C LEU A 285 -12.27 2.36 0.76
N ASN A 286 -13.27 3.20 1.04
CA ASN A 286 -13.68 3.52 2.41
C ASN A 286 -14.16 2.27 3.17
N MET A 287 -15.01 1.44 2.56
CA MET A 287 -15.50 0.21 3.18
C MET A 287 -14.35 -0.76 3.52
N ARG A 288 -13.37 -0.87 2.65
CA ARG A 288 -12.20 -1.73 2.89
C ARG A 288 -11.27 -1.15 3.96
N CYS A 289 -11.09 0.17 3.99
CA CYS A 289 -10.35 0.84 5.06
C CYS A 289 -11.02 0.62 6.42
N ILE A 290 -12.34 0.78 6.52
CA ILE A 290 -13.12 0.48 7.73
C ILE A 290 -12.91 -0.96 8.18
N ALA A 291 -13.01 -1.93 7.27
CA ALA A 291 -12.81 -3.34 7.59
C ALA A 291 -11.38 -3.66 8.05
N LEU A 292 -10.35 -3.05 7.43
CA LEU A 292 -8.95 -3.24 7.80
C LEU A 292 -8.56 -2.52 9.09
N SER A 293 -9.33 -1.51 9.48
CA SER A 293 -9.15 -0.73 10.71
C SER A 293 -9.91 -1.31 11.89
N ASP A 294 -10.58 -2.45 11.72
CA ASP A 294 -11.44 -3.09 12.74
C ASP A 294 -12.58 -2.18 13.23
N LEU A 295 -13.04 -1.27 12.37
CA LEU A 295 -14.10 -0.30 12.67
C LEU A 295 -15.47 -0.73 12.15
N TRP A 296 -15.66 -2.01 11.80
CA TRP A 296 -16.87 -2.48 11.14
C TRP A 296 -18.11 -2.36 12.03
N ASP A 297 -17.99 -2.69 13.31
CA ASP A 297 -19.13 -2.61 14.23
C ASP A 297 -19.50 -1.16 14.57
N ALA A 298 -18.51 -0.29 14.74
CA ALA A 298 -18.74 1.15 14.88
C ALA A 298 -19.44 1.74 13.64
N PHE A 299 -19.01 1.33 12.44
CA PHE A 299 -19.65 1.74 11.19
C PHE A 299 -21.11 1.25 11.09
N LYS A 300 -21.40 0.00 11.47
CA LYS A 300 -22.77 -0.50 11.52
C LYS A 300 -23.65 0.32 12.47
N ALA A 301 -23.16 0.56 13.69
CA ALA A 301 -23.87 1.38 14.66
C ALA A 301 -24.18 2.78 14.11
N PHE A 302 -23.19 3.43 13.50
CA PHE A 302 -23.37 4.72 12.82
C PHE A 302 -24.44 4.64 11.72
N ARG A 303 -24.40 3.62 10.88
CA ARG A 303 -25.38 3.45 9.80
C ARG A 303 -26.78 3.30 10.35
N ILE A 304 -26.97 2.47 11.36
CA ILE A 304 -28.27 2.25 12.02
C ILE A 304 -28.77 3.58 12.60
N GLN A 305 -27.95 4.30 13.36
CA GLN A 305 -28.32 5.57 13.95
C GLN A 305 -28.70 6.62 12.89
N ARG A 306 -27.90 6.74 11.83
CA ARG A 306 -28.17 7.66 10.72
C ARG A 306 -29.49 7.34 10.02
N GLU A 307 -29.77 6.07 9.73
CA GLU A 307 -31.02 5.66 9.09
C GLU A 307 -32.21 5.82 10.03
N SER A 308 -32.06 5.53 11.33
CA SER A 308 -33.09 5.78 12.34
C SER A 308 -33.48 7.26 12.41
N ARG A 309 -32.49 8.17 12.44
CA ARG A 309 -32.75 9.61 12.39
C ARG A 309 -33.46 10.05 11.11
N ARG A 310 -33.09 9.47 9.97
CA ARG A 310 -33.71 9.77 8.68
C ARG A 310 -35.17 9.31 8.61
N LEU A 311 -35.48 8.14 9.17
CA LEU A 311 -36.79 7.53 9.13
C LEU A 311 -37.70 8.03 10.26
N TYR A 312 -37.14 8.36 11.41
CA TYR A 312 -37.86 8.75 12.63
C TYR A 312 -37.29 10.05 13.20
N PRO A 313 -37.49 11.20 12.53
CA PRO A 313 -36.87 12.47 12.92
C PRO A 313 -37.31 13.02 14.29
N GLY A 314 -38.38 12.46 14.89
CA GLY A 314 -38.85 12.84 16.23
C GLY A 314 -38.27 12.02 17.39
N PHE A 315 -37.47 10.98 17.12
CA PHE A 315 -36.78 10.21 18.15
C PHE A 315 -35.35 10.71 18.32
N ALA A 316 -35.12 11.55 19.36
CA ALA A 316 -33.77 11.98 19.75
C ALA A 316 -33.01 10.79 20.37
N ALA A 317 -32.12 10.15 19.60
CA ALA A 317 -31.09 9.31 20.19
C ALA A 317 -29.98 10.22 20.78
N ASN A 318 -29.52 9.93 21.98
CA ASN A 318 -28.46 10.68 22.65
C ASN A 318 -27.18 10.72 21.79
N ASP A 319 -26.77 11.94 21.38
CA ASP A 319 -25.73 12.18 20.38
C ASP A 319 -24.28 12.11 20.90
N ALA A 320 -24.09 11.91 22.20
CA ALA A 320 -22.80 12.14 22.85
C ALA A 320 -21.72 11.07 22.58
N ASP A 321 -22.09 9.82 22.32
CA ASP A 321 -21.12 8.71 22.34
C ASP A 321 -20.44 8.38 21.00
N PHE A 322 -20.94 8.94 19.89
CA PHE A 322 -20.52 8.44 18.59
C PHE A 322 -19.30 9.17 17.99
N THR A 323 -19.20 10.47 18.23
CA THR A 323 -18.08 11.28 17.71
C THR A 323 -16.76 10.88 18.36
N GLN A 324 -16.79 10.43 19.63
CA GLN A 324 -15.60 9.93 20.34
C GLN A 324 -15.12 8.58 19.84
N ALA A 325 -16.00 7.66 19.45
CA ALA A 325 -15.62 6.32 19.00
C ALA A 325 -14.93 6.32 17.61
N ILE A 326 -15.15 7.34 16.78
CA ILE A 326 -14.47 7.49 15.48
C ILE A 326 -13.14 8.25 15.62
N ALA A 327 -13.00 9.08 16.66
CA ALA A 327 -11.77 9.82 16.94
C ALA A 327 -10.75 9.01 17.75
N ALA A 328 -11.20 7.95 18.44
CA ALA A 328 -10.35 7.00 19.17
C ALA A 328 -9.89 5.84 18.29
#